data_e77d86c605e7559f0fcc443529ab1f52
#
_entry.id   e77d86c605e7559f0fcc443529ab1f52
#
_cell.length_a   1.000
_cell.length_b   1.000
_cell.length_c   1.000
_cell.angle_alpha   90.00
_cell.angle_beta   90.00
_cell.angle_gamma   90.00
#
_symmetry.space_group_name_H-M   'P 1'
#
loop_
_entity.id
_entity.type
_entity.pdbx_description
1 polymer ?
#
loop_
_entity_poly.entity_id
_entity_poly.type
_entity_poly.pdbx_seq_one_letter_code
_entity_poly.pdbx_strand_id
1 'polypeptide(L)'
;MERPPGRTTADTEPESEAGSGTERGNPESPKSTEEQKTPENPENPENPENPENPETPEAPEAPENAKNPETPEAPEKQGKRWRRWARRGAFAVVLLVLVPVLIAEAALGVNGMGDPAESARTRGKDALWLGHAWVDGRKTDADVEALARRLADTGIRDLYVHAGPLEHDGTLPASAYPRARWFVAAVHRAAPGLRVQAWLGDVLASETPDGMRLERPATRAAVVRSAREILAAGFEGAHFDLEPLHSDDAHYLALLDSLRAVTRAHHAQLSVAAHQIDPVPGFHSFWGTTTGHPKWWSQKFFGQVARRVDQIAVMSYDTMQPLQRTYSGYVAQQTSLALEVTPRSTDLLMGLPFYQENRFGHWAHAETVAAAVRGVRLGLSRTDADRANFGVAAYVDFTATETDWRAYRTGWVR
;
A
#
# COMPACT_ATOMS: atom_id res chain seq x y z
N MET A 1 47.39 49.61 16.55
CA MET A 1 47.65 49.91 17.94
C MET A 1 46.77 48.92 18.71
N GLU A 2 47.17 48.01 19.47
CA GLU A 2 48.37 47.47 20.06
C GLU A 2 48.02 46.04 20.53
N ARG A 3 48.95 45.10 20.36
CA ARG A 3 48.98 43.75 20.93
C ARG A 3 49.83 43.80 22.22
N PRO A 4 50.05 42.63 22.86
CA PRO A 4 49.43 41.89 23.95
C PRO A 4 50.31 41.99 25.25
N PRO A 5 50.37 41.14 26.25
CA PRO A 5 50.79 39.77 26.40
C PRO A 5 50.04 39.00 27.53
N GLY A 6 50.23 37.75 27.88
CA GLY A 6 51.28 36.77 27.79
C GLY A 6 50.98 35.48 28.60
N ARG A 7 51.72 34.44 28.30
CA ARG A 7 51.82 33.06 28.81
C ARG A 7 52.12 32.88 30.31
N THR A 8 51.75 31.65 30.83
CA THR A 8 52.64 30.68 31.55
C THR A 8 51.81 29.45 31.96
N THR A 9 52.02 28.27 31.44
CA THR A 9 52.84 27.05 31.77
C THR A 9 52.75 26.57 33.23
N ALA A 10 52.41 25.35 33.47
CA ALA A 10 53.25 24.15 33.78
C ALA A 10 52.35 23.06 34.42
N ASP A 11 52.34 21.89 33.84
CA ASP A 11 52.91 20.57 34.28
C ASP A 11 52.47 20.02 35.63
N THR A 12 51.90 18.84 35.68
CA THR A 12 52.54 17.63 36.20
C THR A 12 51.57 16.43 36.17
N GLU A 13 51.95 15.37 35.46
CA GLU A 13 51.61 14.00 35.80
C GLU A 13 52.45 13.54 37.01
N PRO A 14 52.09 12.47 37.72
CA PRO A 14 52.81 11.24 37.49
C PRO A 14 52.00 9.89 37.59
N GLU A 15 52.57 8.99 36.90
CA GLU A 15 52.61 7.54 36.80
C GLU A 15 52.18 6.68 37.99
N SER A 16 51.63 5.50 37.57
CA SER A 16 51.92 4.10 37.85
C SER A 16 51.66 3.54 39.25
N GLU A 17 50.98 2.44 39.32
CA GLU A 17 51.56 1.15 39.66
C GLU A 17 50.62 -0.04 39.41
N ALA A 18 51.23 -1.11 38.93
CA ALA A 18 50.69 -2.40 38.61
C ALA A 18 50.47 -3.27 39.88
N GLY A 19 49.52 -4.20 39.79
CA GLY A 19 49.34 -5.26 40.78
C GLY A 19 48.45 -6.38 40.30
N SER A 20 49.06 -7.34 39.74
CA SER A 20 48.86 -8.76 39.52
C SER A 20 47.78 -9.48 40.36
N GLY A 21 47.06 -10.38 39.68
CA GLY A 21 46.95 -11.73 40.20
C GLY A 21 45.56 -12.31 40.43
N THR A 22 45.36 -13.39 39.78
CA THR A 22 44.62 -14.64 40.08
C THR A 22 43.20 -14.82 39.60
N GLU A 23 43.18 -15.67 38.64
CA GLU A 23 42.36 -16.88 38.33
C GLU A 23 41.06 -17.16 39.09
N ARG A 24 40.15 -17.68 38.26
CA ARG A 24 39.08 -18.66 38.49
C ARG A 24 37.70 -18.15 38.85
N GLY A 25 36.77 -18.59 37.99
CA GLY A 25 35.39 -18.74 38.35
C GLY A 25 34.42 -18.52 37.17
N ASN A 26 34.34 -19.54 36.34
CA ASN A 26 33.22 -19.67 35.40
C ASN A 26 31.99 -20.13 36.19
N PRO A 27 30.86 -19.42 36.20
CA PRO A 27 29.61 -20.01 36.63
C PRO A 27 28.80 -20.47 35.43
N GLU A 28 28.42 -21.71 35.53
CA GLU A 28 27.56 -22.49 34.70
C GLU A 28 26.23 -21.78 34.35
N SER A 29 25.82 -21.94 33.11
CA SER A 29 24.46 -21.68 32.65
C SER A 29 23.46 -22.58 33.38
N PRO A 30 22.34 -22.05 33.89
CA PRO A 30 21.26 -22.92 34.32
C PRO A 30 20.47 -23.36 33.06
N LYS A 31 20.47 -24.66 32.85
CA LYS A 31 19.46 -25.37 32.06
C LYS A 31 18.14 -25.25 32.80
N SER A 32 17.19 -24.58 32.25
CA SER A 32 15.78 -24.79 32.57
C SER A 32 15.06 -25.26 31.31
N THR A 33 14.88 -26.56 31.31
CA THR A 33 13.89 -27.27 30.50
C THR A 33 12.52 -26.92 31.08
N GLU A 34 11.80 -26.06 30.43
CA GLU A 34 10.36 -25.96 30.61
C GLU A 34 9.69 -26.47 29.32
N GLU A 35 9.20 -27.70 29.42
CA GLU A 35 8.26 -28.28 28.48
C GLU A 35 7.00 -27.38 28.43
N GLN A 36 6.80 -26.65 27.34
CA GLN A 36 5.51 -26.08 27.02
C GLN A 36 4.55 -27.24 26.68
N LYS A 37 3.70 -27.58 27.63
CA LYS A 37 2.51 -28.40 27.41
C LYS A 37 1.63 -27.74 26.35
N THR A 38 1.46 -28.41 25.23
CA THR A 38 0.43 -28.17 24.24
C THR A 38 -0.95 -28.31 24.94
N PRO A 39 -1.88 -27.37 24.77
CA PRO A 39 -3.21 -27.55 25.31
C PRO A 39 -3.90 -28.72 24.60
N GLU A 40 -4.38 -29.67 25.41
CA GLU A 40 -5.18 -30.79 24.96
C GLU A 40 -6.48 -30.29 24.28
N ASN A 41 -6.72 -30.85 23.12
CA ASN A 41 -7.95 -30.68 22.36
C ASN A 41 -9.15 -31.19 23.19
N PRO A 42 -10.23 -30.43 23.38
CA PRO A 42 -11.38 -30.92 24.13
C PRO A 42 -11.99 -32.11 23.41
N GLU A 43 -12.22 -33.16 24.18
CA GLU A 43 -12.84 -34.41 23.74
C GLU A 43 -14.20 -34.15 23.07
N ASN A 44 -14.38 -34.79 21.93
CA ASN A 44 -15.60 -34.82 21.16
C ASN A 44 -16.70 -35.47 22.01
N PRO A 45 -17.87 -34.85 22.22
CA PRO A 45 -18.94 -35.48 23.00
C PRO A 45 -19.42 -36.74 22.28
N GLU A 46 -19.55 -37.80 23.06
CA GLU A 46 -20.04 -39.10 22.63
C GLU A 46 -21.42 -39.00 21.96
N ASN A 47 -21.51 -39.64 20.82
CA ASN A 47 -22.75 -39.78 20.03
C ASN A 47 -23.81 -40.52 20.87
N PRO A 48 -25.02 -40.00 21.08
CA PRO A 48 -26.04 -40.70 21.82
C PRO A 48 -26.46 -41.96 21.07
N GLU A 49 -26.55 -43.06 21.84
CA GLU A 49 -26.96 -44.37 21.37
C GLU A 49 -28.31 -44.29 20.65
N ASN A 50 -28.38 -44.96 19.51
CA ASN A 50 -29.55 -45.09 18.67
C ASN A 50 -30.63 -45.91 19.42
N PRO A 51 -31.84 -45.41 19.61
CA PRO A 51 -32.88 -46.17 20.26
C PRO A 51 -33.26 -47.38 19.42
N GLU A 52 -33.41 -48.52 20.13
CA GLU A 52 -33.82 -49.83 19.57
C GLU A 52 -35.11 -49.70 18.76
N ASN A 53 -35.05 -50.29 17.58
CA ASN A 53 -36.16 -50.37 16.61
C ASN A 53 -37.29 -51.22 17.19
N PRO A 54 -38.55 -50.74 17.33
CA PRO A 54 -39.65 -51.56 17.80
C PRO A 54 -39.99 -52.62 16.76
N GLU A 55 -40.25 -53.83 17.29
CA GLU A 55 -40.63 -55.04 16.53
C GLU A 55 -41.81 -54.77 15.58
N THR A 56 -41.63 -55.17 14.34
CA THR A 56 -42.63 -55.06 13.28
C THR A 56 -43.73 -56.10 13.53
N PRO A 57 -45.01 -55.71 13.63
CA PRO A 57 -46.10 -56.67 13.70
C PRO A 57 -46.26 -57.44 12.38
N GLU A 58 -46.47 -58.74 12.47
CA GLU A 58 -46.77 -59.65 11.35
C GLU A 58 -47.93 -59.15 10.49
N ALA A 59 -47.62 -59.06 9.17
CA ALA A 59 -48.63 -58.69 8.18
C ALA A 59 -49.64 -59.83 7.92
N PRO A 60 -50.94 -59.53 7.80
CA PRO A 60 -51.91 -60.50 7.40
C PRO A 60 -51.73 -60.92 5.94
N GLU A 61 -51.96 -62.22 5.66
CA GLU A 61 -51.88 -62.85 4.34
C GLU A 61 -52.74 -62.10 3.29
N ALA A 62 -52.17 -61.77 2.17
CA ALA A 62 -52.87 -61.12 1.08
C ALA A 62 -53.66 -62.13 0.23
N PRO A 63 -54.86 -61.76 -0.25
CA PRO A 63 -55.60 -62.58 -1.19
C PRO A 63 -54.98 -62.63 -2.56
N GLU A 64 -54.85 -63.80 -3.12
CA GLU A 64 -54.45 -64.12 -4.49
C GLU A 64 -55.45 -63.48 -5.47
N ASN A 65 -54.95 -62.80 -6.46
CA ASN A 65 -55.58 -62.14 -7.60
C ASN A 65 -55.82 -60.61 -7.47
N ALA A 66 -54.74 -59.85 -7.70
CA ALA A 66 -54.88 -58.51 -8.25
C ALA A 66 -53.84 -58.32 -9.41
N LYS A 67 -54.35 -58.03 -10.60
CA LYS A 67 -53.58 -57.69 -11.84
C LYS A 67 -52.63 -56.56 -11.52
N ASN A 68 -51.34 -56.78 -11.86
CA ASN A 68 -50.27 -55.87 -11.77
C ASN A 68 -50.59 -54.56 -12.54
N PRO A 69 -50.69 -53.40 -11.91
CA PRO A 69 -50.76 -52.15 -12.66
C PRO A 69 -49.38 -51.85 -13.22
N GLU A 70 -49.34 -51.53 -14.51
CA GLU A 70 -48.11 -51.11 -15.25
C GLU A 70 -47.41 -50.00 -14.47
N THR A 71 -46.14 -50.25 -14.12
CA THR A 71 -45.26 -49.27 -13.49
C THR A 71 -45.08 -48.10 -14.47
N PRO A 72 -45.38 -46.85 -14.10
CA PRO A 72 -45.09 -45.73 -14.98
C PRO A 72 -43.58 -45.64 -15.23
N GLU A 73 -43.16 -45.76 -16.46
CA GLU A 73 -41.77 -45.53 -16.85
C GLU A 73 -41.28 -44.17 -16.30
N ALA A 74 -40.29 -44.20 -15.43
CA ALA A 74 -39.65 -43.01 -14.88
C ALA A 74 -39.15 -42.11 -15.99
N PRO A 75 -39.24 -40.78 -15.85
CA PRO A 75 -38.87 -39.83 -16.88
C PRO A 75 -37.33 -39.64 -16.99
N GLU A 76 -36.64 -40.67 -17.47
CA GLU A 76 -35.19 -40.65 -17.65
C GLU A 76 -34.70 -39.65 -18.70
N LYS A 77 -35.60 -39.10 -19.51
CA LYS A 77 -35.29 -38.16 -20.58
C LYS A 77 -35.22 -36.69 -20.14
N GLN A 78 -35.82 -36.33 -19.00
CA GLN A 78 -35.87 -34.94 -18.51
C GLN A 78 -34.54 -34.51 -17.85
N GLY A 79 -33.84 -35.41 -17.12
CA GLY A 79 -32.58 -35.09 -16.46
C GLY A 79 -31.41 -34.83 -17.44
N LYS A 80 -31.41 -35.49 -18.60
CA LYS A 80 -30.35 -35.30 -19.63
C LYS A 80 -30.51 -33.94 -20.36
N ARG A 81 -31.74 -33.45 -20.57
CA ARG A 81 -32.01 -32.16 -21.19
C ARG A 81 -31.64 -31.02 -20.25
N TRP A 82 -31.99 -31.07 -18.97
CA TRP A 82 -31.67 -30.06 -17.96
C TRP A 82 -30.14 -29.91 -17.76
N ARG A 83 -29.40 -31.03 -17.68
CA ARG A 83 -27.94 -31.02 -17.62
C ARG A 83 -27.27 -30.37 -18.85
N ARG A 84 -27.87 -30.56 -20.05
CA ARG A 84 -27.39 -29.89 -21.27
C ARG A 84 -27.66 -28.38 -21.25
N TRP A 85 -28.82 -27.96 -20.76
CA TRP A 85 -29.16 -26.54 -20.58
C TRP A 85 -28.33 -25.88 -19.50
N ALA A 86 -28.12 -26.53 -18.35
CA ALA A 86 -27.24 -26.06 -17.29
C ALA A 86 -25.79 -25.91 -17.80
N ARG A 87 -25.26 -26.89 -18.55
CA ARG A 87 -23.91 -26.77 -19.15
C ARG A 87 -23.82 -25.65 -20.19
N ARG A 88 -24.87 -25.47 -21.01
CA ARG A 88 -24.90 -24.35 -21.98
C ARG A 88 -25.00 -23.02 -21.29
N GLY A 89 -25.80 -22.91 -20.25
CA GLY A 89 -25.92 -21.71 -19.39
C GLY A 89 -24.57 -21.41 -18.71
N ALA A 90 -23.92 -22.39 -18.08
CA ALA A 90 -22.62 -22.23 -17.48
C ALA A 90 -21.55 -21.79 -18.51
N PHE A 91 -21.56 -22.41 -19.69
CA PHE A 91 -20.65 -22.04 -20.77
C PHE A 91 -20.92 -20.61 -21.29
N ALA A 92 -22.19 -20.20 -21.42
CA ALA A 92 -22.55 -18.84 -21.80
C ALA A 92 -22.11 -17.81 -20.74
N VAL A 93 -22.26 -18.10 -19.44
CA VAL A 93 -21.78 -17.26 -18.33
C VAL A 93 -20.25 -17.15 -18.35
N VAL A 94 -19.54 -18.26 -18.54
CA VAL A 94 -18.08 -18.25 -18.68
C VAL A 94 -17.62 -17.40 -19.86
N LEU A 95 -18.28 -17.50 -21.01
CA LEU A 95 -17.96 -16.66 -22.17
C LEU A 95 -18.29 -15.18 -21.91
N LEU A 96 -19.40 -14.89 -21.23
CA LEU A 96 -19.81 -13.52 -20.90
C LEU A 96 -18.80 -12.80 -19.98
N VAL A 97 -18.10 -13.54 -19.13
CA VAL A 97 -17.06 -12.98 -18.25
C VAL A 97 -15.68 -13.05 -18.89
N LEU A 98 -15.31 -14.19 -19.46
CA LEU A 98 -13.96 -14.43 -19.97
C LEU A 98 -13.65 -13.58 -21.22
N VAL A 99 -14.62 -13.42 -22.12
CA VAL A 99 -14.40 -12.63 -23.37
C VAL A 99 -14.10 -11.17 -23.08
N PRO A 100 -14.87 -10.43 -22.23
CA PRO A 100 -14.52 -9.06 -21.86
C PRO A 100 -13.15 -8.96 -21.17
N VAL A 101 -12.80 -9.89 -20.28
CA VAL A 101 -11.48 -9.92 -19.64
C VAL A 101 -10.36 -10.08 -20.66
N LEU A 102 -10.47 -11.03 -21.60
CA LEU A 102 -9.49 -11.22 -22.66
C LEU A 102 -9.37 -9.99 -23.59
N ILE A 103 -10.49 -9.32 -23.88
CA ILE A 103 -10.47 -8.08 -24.67
C ILE A 103 -9.75 -6.96 -23.88
N ALA A 104 -10.02 -6.83 -22.57
CA ALA A 104 -9.36 -5.85 -21.72
C ALA A 104 -7.85 -6.12 -21.64
N GLU A 105 -7.44 -7.36 -21.41
CA GLU A 105 -6.02 -7.77 -21.41
C GLU A 105 -5.34 -7.50 -22.75
N ALA A 106 -6.02 -7.80 -23.85
CA ALA A 106 -5.50 -7.51 -25.19
C ALA A 106 -5.34 -5.99 -25.42
N ALA A 107 -6.32 -5.20 -25.01
CA ALA A 107 -6.27 -3.73 -25.08
C ALA A 107 -5.12 -3.16 -24.24
N LEU A 108 -4.94 -3.65 -23.01
CA LEU A 108 -3.81 -3.28 -22.16
C LEU A 108 -2.48 -3.72 -22.77
N GLY A 109 -2.42 -4.92 -23.34
CA GLY A 109 -1.26 -5.40 -24.07
C GLY A 109 -0.88 -4.48 -25.24
N VAL A 110 -1.86 -3.98 -26.00
CA VAL A 110 -1.65 -2.98 -27.06
C VAL A 110 -1.23 -1.65 -26.47
N ASN A 111 -1.86 -1.21 -25.38
CA ASN A 111 -1.50 0.03 -24.69
C ASN A 111 -0.06 0.02 -24.12
N GLY A 112 0.47 -1.16 -23.77
CA GLY A 112 1.87 -1.36 -23.36
C GLY A 112 2.88 -1.38 -24.52
N MET A 113 2.45 -1.21 -25.78
CA MET A 113 3.34 -1.21 -26.97
C MET A 113 3.90 0.19 -27.27
N GLY A 114 4.84 0.23 -28.24
CA GLY A 114 5.48 1.48 -28.69
C GLY A 114 6.63 1.90 -27.81
N ASP A 115 7.32 2.95 -28.20
CA ASP A 115 8.46 3.49 -27.47
C ASP A 115 8.10 4.81 -26.81
N PRO A 116 8.45 4.99 -25.54
CA PRO A 116 8.23 6.27 -24.87
C PRO A 116 9.19 7.34 -25.40
N ALA A 117 8.77 8.59 -25.38
CA ALA A 117 9.63 9.71 -25.73
C ALA A 117 10.88 9.75 -24.84
N GLU A 118 12.02 10.16 -25.38
CA GLU A 118 13.25 10.29 -24.63
C GLU A 118 13.12 11.30 -23.49
N SER A 119 12.35 12.38 -23.72
CA SER A 119 12.05 13.40 -22.72
C SER A 119 11.15 12.93 -21.56
N ALA A 120 10.47 11.77 -21.69
CA ALA A 120 9.61 11.21 -20.64
C ALA A 120 10.47 10.54 -19.55
N ARG A 121 11.09 11.36 -18.69
CA ARG A 121 12.01 10.98 -17.62
C ARG A 121 11.75 11.81 -16.37
N THR A 122 12.53 11.61 -15.33
CA THR A 122 12.40 12.35 -14.07
C THR A 122 12.46 13.87 -14.29
N ARG A 123 11.70 14.58 -13.44
CA ARG A 123 11.73 16.05 -13.31
C ARG A 123 12.34 16.48 -11.97
N GLY A 124 13.01 15.58 -11.24
CA GLY A 124 13.49 15.84 -9.90
C GLY A 124 12.35 16.07 -8.90
N LYS A 125 11.22 15.39 -9.10
CA LYS A 125 9.99 15.48 -8.30
C LYS A 125 9.62 14.14 -7.68
N ASP A 126 10.51 13.15 -7.75
CA ASP A 126 10.23 11.80 -7.31
C ASP A 126 10.16 11.71 -5.79
N ALA A 127 9.50 10.68 -5.27
CA ALA A 127 9.36 10.42 -3.85
C ALA A 127 9.78 9.00 -3.49
N LEU A 128 10.04 8.77 -2.19
CA LEU A 128 10.32 7.46 -1.62
C LEU A 128 9.56 7.29 -0.31
N TRP A 129 8.78 6.22 -0.17
CA TRP A 129 8.21 5.83 1.12
C TRP A 129 9.27 5.14 1.97
N LEU A 130 9.39 5.61 3.21
CA LEU A 130 10.31 5.11 4.21
C LEU A 130 9.55 4.46 5.36
N GLY A 131 10.06 3.33 5.84
CA GLY A 131 9.46 2.60 6.95
C GLY A 131 9.57 3.32 8.29
N HIS A 132 8.88 2.81 9.30
CA HIS A 132 8.79 3.38 10.64
C HIS A 132 10.13 3.43 11.38
N ALA A 133 11.06 2.54 11.02
CA ALA A 133 12.39 2.44 11.62
C ALA A 133 13.19 3.76 11.63
N TRP A 134 12.87 4.70 10.73
CA TRP A 134 13.55 5.97 10.61
C TRP A 134 13.19 6.98 11.72
N VAL A 135 12.07 6.78 12.40
CA VAL A 135 11.58 7.72 13.44
C VAL A 135 11.39 7.09 14.83
N ASP A 136 11.59 5.77 14.97
CA ASP A 136 11.38 5.04 16.24
C ASP A 136 12.67 4.76 17.03
N GLY A 137 13.85 5.10 16.48
CA GLY A 137 15.13 4.95 17.14
C GLY A 137 15.99 3.78 16.66
N ARG A 138 15.52 3.00 15.68
CA ARG A 138 16.27 1.86 15.09
C ARG A 138 17.33 2.28 14.08
N LYS A 139 17.32 3.54 13.62
CA LYS A 139 18.27 4.08 12.64
C LYS A 139 19.24 5.08 13.28
N THR A 140 20.41 5.21 12.65
CA THR A 140 21.55 6.05 13.09
C THR A 140 21.92 7.09 12.03
N ASP A 141 22.84 8.03 12.36
CA ASP A 141 23.37 8.97 11.39
C ASP A 141 24.07 8.26 10.22
N ALA A 142 24.76 7.13 10.46
CA ALA A 142 25.37 6.33 9.39
C ALA A 142 24.33 5.75 8.42
N ASP A 143 23.16 5.36 8.89
CA ASP A 143 22.06 4.91 8.03
C ASP A 143 21.54 6.07 7.16
N VAL A 144 21.40 7.27 7.74
CA VAL A 144 20.96 8.48 7.00
C VAL A 144 21.99 8.86 5.93
N GLU A 145 23.29 8.79 6.23
CA GLU A 145 24.34 9.01 5.22
C GLU A 145 24.31 7.95 4.12
N ALA A 146 24.03 6.67 4.46
CA ALA A 146 23.89 5.61 3.48
C ALA A 146 22.66 5.84 2.58
N LEU A 147 21.54 6.29 3.16
CA LEU A 147 20.35 6.70 2.40
C LEU A 147 20.69 7.87 1.48
N ALA A 148 21.33 8.94 1.97
CA ALA A 148 21.72 10.09 1.17
C ALA A 148 22.61 9.70 -0.02
N ARG A 149 23.60 8.81 0.19
CA ARG A 149 24.43 8.25 -0.89
C ARG A 149 23.62 7.45 -1.90
N ARG A 150 22.64 6.67 -1.45
CA ARG A 150 21.77 5.89 -2.34
C ARG A 150 20.87 6.78 -3.21
N LEU A 151 20.43 7.90 -2.65
CA LEU A 151 19.57 8.87 -3.34
C LEU A 151 20.34 9.88 -4.19
N ALA A 152 21.64 9.96 -4.06
CA ALA A 152 22.46 10.79 -4.94
C ALA A 152 22.25 10.37 -6.41
N ASP A 153 22.20 11.34 -7.31
CA ASP A 153 21.96 11.14 -8.75
C ASP A 153 20.62 10.42 -9.07
N THR A 154 19.64 10.58 -8.20
CA THR A 154 18.23 10.20 -8.45
C THR A 154 17.35 11.42 -8.62
N GLY A 155 16.07 11.20 -9.02
CA GLY A 155 15.06 12.28 -9.07
C GLY A 155 14.32 12.47 -7.75
N ILE A 156 14.69 11.73 -6.70
CA ILE A 156 13.97 11.75 -5.42
C ILE A 156 14.25 13.06 -4.69
N ARG A 157 13.15 13.74 -4.35
CA ARG A 157 13.10 14.98 -3.61
C ARG A 157 12.32 14.84 -2.31
N ASP A 158 11.30 13.99 -2.29
CA ASP A 158 10.41 13.83 -1.17
C ASP A 158 10.60 12.47 -0.48
N LEU A 159 10.66 12.48 0.85
CA LEU A 159 10.66 11.29 1.69
C LEU A 159 9.35 11.23 2.48
N TYR A 160 8.53 10.20 2.25
CA TYR A 160 7.33 9.93 3.03
C TYR A 160 7.68 8.96 4.14
N VAL A 161 7.89 9.48 5.35
CA VAL A 161 8.36 8.68 6.49
C VAL A 161 7.19 8.23 7.34
N HIS A 162 7.02 6.93 7.50
CA HIS A 162 5.94 6.37 8.30
C HIS A 162 6.07 6.83 9.77
N ALA A 163 5.29 7.82 10.15
CA ALA A 163 5.23 8.40 11.49
C ALA A 163 3.98 7.96 12.27
N GLY A 164 3.07 7.24 11.62
CA GLY A 164 1.86 6.66 12.16
C GLY A 164 1.95 5.14 12.35
N PRO A 165 0.82 4.38 12.38
CA PRO A 165 -0.51 4.84 11.93
C PRO A 165 -1.15 5.88 12.84
N LEU A 166 -2.19 6.55 12.34
CA LEU A 166 -3.14 7.26 13.19
C LEU A 166 -3.97 6.24 13.97
N GLU A 167 -4.43 6.64 15.15
CA GLU A 167 -5.48 5.89 15.83
C GLU A 167 -6.81 6.10 15.11
N HIS A 168 -7.76 5.16 15.21
CA HIS A 168 -9.05 5.21 14.50
C HIS A 168 -9.92 6.44 14.88
N ASP A 169 -9.59 7.14 15.95
CA ASP A 169 -10.21 8.41 16.32
C ASP A 169 -9.52 9.63 15.67
N GLY A 170 -8.45 9.43 14.93
CA GLY A 170 -7.66 10.43 14.23
C GLY A 170 -6.52 11.03 15.03
N THR A 171 -6.26 10.55 16.26
CA THR A 171 -5.13 10.99 17.08
C THR A 171 -3.83 10.31 16.65
N LEU A 172 -2.69 10.91 16.99
CA LEU A 172 -1.36 10.36 16.74
C LEU A 172 -0.51 10.50 18.02
N PRO A 173 -0.19 9.39 18.70
CA PRO A 173 0.61 9.47 19.92
C PRO A 173 2.05 9.89 19.60
N ALA A 174 2.60 10.83 20.37
CA ALA A 174 3.98 11.31 20.18
C ALA A 174 5.03 10.18 20.34
N SER A 175 4.67 9.10 21.03
CA SER A 175 5.48 7.89 21.16
C SER A 175 5.65 7.12 19.84
N ALA A 176 4.83 7.39 18.84
CA ALA A 176 4.96 6.76 17.52
C ALA A 176 6.16 7.31 16.72
N TYR A 177 6.61 8.54 16.99
CA TYR A 177 7.71 9.16 16.23
C TYR A 177 8.75 9.89 17.12
N PRO A 178 9.28 9.24 18.17
CA PRO A 178 10.12 9.89 19.18
C PRO A 178 11.42 10.48 18.61
N ARG A 179 11.89 10.00 17.45
CA ARG A 179 13.12 10.45 16.79
C ARG A 179 12.90 11.35 15.57
N ALA A 180 11.66 11.83 15.35
CA ALA A 180 11.32 12.65 14.18
C ALA A 180 12.24 13.86 14.00
N ARG A 181 12.44 14.69 15.05
CA ARG A 181 13.32 15.88 15.00
C ARG A 181 14.76 15.53 14.65
N TRP A 182 15.28 14.43 15.22
CA TRP A 182 16.61 13.95 14.88
C TRP A 182 16.69 13.56 13.42
N PHE A 183 15.71 12.76 12.92
CA PHE A 183 15.71 12.27 11.54
C PHE A 183 15.67 13.44 10.53
N VAL A 184 14.75 14.37 10.68
CA VAL A 184 14.66 15.57 9.80
C VAL A 184 15.98 16.34 9.80
N ALA A 185 16.56 16.59 10.99
CA ALA A 185 17.84 17.28 11.09
C ALA A 185 19.00 16.50 10.46
N ALA A 186 19.02 15.16 10.62
CA ALA A 186 20.05 14.32 10.03
C ALA A 186 19.95 14.27 8.50
N VAL A 187 18.75 14.17 7.94
CA VAL A 187 18.51 14.24 6.49
C VAL A 187 18.98 15.57 5.93
N HIS A 188 18.66 16.70 6.55
CA HIS A 188 19.08 18.02 6.07
C HIS A 188 20.60 18.22 6.13
N ARG A 189 21.28 17.60 7.11
CA ARG A 189 22.75 17.62 7.15
C ARG A 189 23.37 16.79 6.02
N ALA A 190 22.80 15.61 5.72
CA ALA A 190 23.37 14.69 4.75
C ALA A 190 22.93 14.99 3.30
N ALA A 191 21.72 15.53 3.10
CA ALA A 191 21.10 15.79 1.80
C ALA A 191 20.12 16.98 1.89
N PRO A 192 20.61 18.23 1.94
CA PRO A 192 19.79 19.42 2.21
C PRO A 192 18.71 19.72 1.17
N GLY A 193 18.75 19.07 0.01
CA GLY A 193 17.72 19.20 -1.04
C GLY A 193 16.51 18.29 -0.86
N LEU A 194 16.54 17.34 0.09
CA LEU A 194 15.43 16.44 0.37
C LEU A 194 14.43 17.11 1.32
N ARG A 195 13.16 16.85 1.10
CA ARG A 195 12.03 17.27 1.95
C ARG A 195 11.45 16.06 2.68
N VAL A 196 11.22 16.19 3.96
CA VAL A 196 10.72 15.09 4.80
C VAL A 196 9.25 15.34 5.16
N GLN A 197 8.37 14.48 4.70
CA GLN A 197 6.94 14.51 4.99
C GLN A 197 6.58 13.34 5.91
N ALA A 198 5.72 13.56 6.91
CA ALA A 198 5.19 12.47 7.74
C ALA A 198 4.13 11.68 6.97
N TRP A 199 4.34 10.39 6.79
CA TRP A 199 3.35 9.48 6.26
C TRP A 199 2.44 9.00 7.39
N LEU A 200 1.17 9.36 7.28
CA LEU A 200 0.10 9.11 8.25
C LEU A 200 -1.00 8.29 7.55
N GLY A 201 -1.11 7.04 7.92
CA GLY A 201 -2.10 6.12 7.40
C GLY A 201 -3.09 5.67 8.46
N ASP A 202 -4.26 5.22 8.04
CA ASP A 202 -5.18 4.44 8.86
C ASP A 202 -6.17 3.67 7.98
N VAL A 203 -6.72 2.57 8.54
CA VAL A 203 -7.77 1.77 7.90
C VAL A 203 -9.12 2.42 8.17
N LEU A 204 -9.88 2.67 7.10
CA LEU A 204 -11.21 3.28 7.20
C LEU A 204 -12.29 2.25 7.54
N ALA A 205 -13.38 2.72 8.14
CA ALA A 205 -14.53 1.90 8.52
C ALA A 205 -15.26 1.23 7.33
N SER A 206 -14.93 1.59 6.10
CA SER A 206 -15.34 0.90 4.88
C SER A 206 -14.69 -0.48 4.72
N GLU A 207 -13.54 -0.71 5.34
CA GLU A 207 -12.85 -2.01 5.32
C GLU A 207 -13.16 -2.82 6.58
N THR A 208 -13.06 -2.20 7.75
CA THR A 208 -13.34 -2.84 9.03
C THR A 208 -14.34 -2.03 9.84
N PRO A 209 -15.32 -2.65 10.52
CA PRO A 209 -16.33 -1.93 11.31
C PRO A 209 -15.75 -0.97 12.36
N ASP A 210 -14.58 -1.30 12.91
CA ASP A 210 -13.89 -0.52 13.94
C ASP A 210 -12.93 0.52 13.36
N GLY A 211 -12.72 0.57 12.04
CA GLY A 211 -11.82 1.51 11.37
C GLY A 211 -12.22 2.98 11.54
N MET A 212 -11.33 3.87 11.09
CA MET A 212 -11.53 5.32 11.18
C MET A 212 -12.79 5.77 10.43
N ARG A 213 -13.55 6.68 11.05
CA ARG A 213 -14.82 7.20 10.55
C ARG A 213 -14.74 8.68 10.21
N LEU A 214 -14.52 8.96 8.92
CA LEU A 214 -14.40 10.33 8.44
C LEU A 214 -15.72 11.12 8.47
N GLU A 215 -16.87 10.47 8.52
CA GLU A 215 -18.16 11.13 8.70
C GLU A 215 -18.28 11.83 10.07
N ARG A 216 -17.48 11.43 11.07
CA ARG A 216 -17.47 12.05 12.41
C ARG A 216 -16.63 13.35 12.41
N PRO A 217 -17.22 14.51 12.73
CA PRO A 217 -16.46 15.76 12.77
C PRO A 217 -15.32 15.74 13.79
N ALA A 218 -15.49 15.04 14.92
CA ALA A 218 -14.47 14.91 15.95
C ALA A 218 -13.20 14.19 15.44
N THR A 219 -13.38 13.10 14.68
CA THR A 219 -12.29 12.36 14.05
C THR A 219 -11.54 13.24 13.05
N ARG A 220 -12.23 13.94 12.16
CA ARG A 220 -11.57 14.88 11.23
C ARG A 220 -10.81 15.98 11.95
N ALA A 221 -11.39 16.52 13.03
CA ALA A 221 -10.70 17.53 13.86
C ALA A 221 -9.45 16.96 14.56
N ALA A 222 -9.48 15.69 14.97
CA ALA A 222 -8.32 15.00 15.55
C ALA A 222 -7.21 14.82 14.50
N VAL A 223 -7.52 14.33 13.29
CA VAL A 223 -6.56 14.23 12.17
C VAL A 223 -5.90 15.58 11.87
N VAL A 224 -6.68 16.67 11.89
CA VAL A 224 -6.15 18.04 11.69
C VAL A 224 -5.23 18.47 12.83
N ARG A 225 -5.51 18.06 14.08
CA ARG A 225 -4.58 18.31 15.21
C ARG A 225 -3.29 17.52 15.06
N SER A 226 -3.38 16.24 14.73
CA SER A 226 -2.23 15.37 14.47
C SER A 226 -1.34 15.94 13.36
N ALA A 227 -1.93 16.51 12.30
CA ALA A 227 -1.18 17.21 11.26
C ALA A 227 -0.40 18.42 11.83
N ARG A 228 -0.96 19.22 12.73
CA ARG A 228 -0.23 20.32 13.37
C ARG A 228 0.90 19.83 14.26
N GLU A 229 0.69 18.72 14.97
CA GLU A 229 1.68 18.14 15.88
C GLU A 229 2.91 17.62 15.12
N ILE A 230 2.73 16.94 13.98
CA ILE A 230 3.86 16.46 13.17
C ILE A 230 4.62 17.63 12.52
N LEU A 231 3.93 18.66 12.08
CA LEU A 231 4.59 19.88 11.57
C LEU A 231 5.38 20.58 12.67
N ALA A 232 4.84 20.68 13.90
CA ALA A 232 5.56 21.17 15.06
C ALA A 232 6.75 20.29 15.47
N ALA A 233 6.71 18.99 15.12
CA ALA A 233 7.85 18.08 15.30
C ALA A 233 8.97 18.28 14.26
N GLY A 234 8.76 19.12 13.25
CA GLY A 234 9.76 19.51 12.27
C GLY A 234 9.60 18.90 10.88
N PHE A 235 8.56 18.10 10.62
CA PHE A 235 8.25 17.66 9.29
C PHE A 235 7.85 18.81 8.37
N GLU A 236 8.22 18.73 7.10
CA GLU A 236 7.98 19.76 6.09
C GLU A 236 6.70 19.50 5.27
N GLY A 237 5.98 18.47 5.63
CA GLY A 237 4.69 18.10 5.04
C GLY A 237 4.02 16.94 5.75
N ALA A 238 2.78 16.71 5.35
CA ALA A 238 1.98 15.57 5.75
C ALA A 238 1.52 14.81 4.50
N HIS A 239 1.81 13.52 4.46
CA HIS A 239 1.38 12.59 3.43
C HIS A 239 0.34 11.65 4.02
N PHE A 240 -0.92 11.77 3.56
CA PHE A 240 -2.02 10.97 4.08
C PHE A 240 -2.30 9.76 3.19
N ASP A 241 -2.49 8.62 3.86
CA ASP A 241 -2.75 7.32 3.26
C ASP A 241 -3.92 6.66 4.02
N LEU A 242 -5.13 7.13 3.72
CA LEU A 242 -6.36 6.68 4.39
C LEU A 242 -7.12 5.73 3.45
N GLU A 243 -7.15 4.45 3.80
CA GLU A 243 -7.65 3.41 2.91
C GLU A 243 -8.58 2.39 3.61
N PRO A 244 -9.45 1.75 2.83
CA PRO A 244 -9.85 2.09 1.47
C PRO A 244 -10.89 3.22 1.45
N LEU A 245 -10.79 4.12 0.49
CA LEU A 245 -11.67 5.28 0.36
C LEU A 245 -12.59 5.15 -0.84
N HIS A 246 -13.89 5.35 -0.62
CA HIS A 246 -14.87 5.40 -1.71
C HIS A 246 -14.77 6.67 -2.55
N SER A 247 -15.07 6.55 -3.84
CA SER A 247 -15.30 7.72 -4.69
C SER A 247 -16.42 8.60 -4.13
N ASP A 248 -16.28 9.91 -4.38
CA ASP A 248 -17.24 10.94 -3.99
C ASP A 248 -17.44 11.11 -2.46
N ASP A 249 -16.49 10.65 -1.64
CA ASP A 249 -16.53 10.89 -0.20
C ASP A 249 -16.35 12.39 0.13
N ALA A 250 -17.47 13.03 0.48
CA ALA A 250 -17.51 14.46 0.81
C ALA A 250 -16.77 14.78 2.12
N HIS A 251 -16.70 13.83 3.06
CA HIS A 251 -16.02 14.02 4.35
C HIS A 251 -14.50 14.02 4.19
N TYR A 252 -13.99 13.19 3.27
CA TYR A 252 -12.58 13.22 2.89
C TYR A 252 -12.21 14.54 2.20
N LEU A 253 -13.02 15.02 1.26
CA LEU A 253 -12.78 16.31 0.62
C LEU A 253 -12.78 17.47 1.64
N ALA A 254 -13.71 17.47 2.62
CA ALA A 254 -13.76 18.45 3.68
C ALA A 254 -12.53 18.36 4.63
N LEU A 255 -12.05 17.13 4.89
CA LEU A 255 -10.81 16.92 5.65
C LEU A 255 -9.62 17.54 4.89
N LEU A 256 -9.47 17.27 3.58
CA LEU A 256 -8.39 17.83 2.78
C LEU A 256 -8.42 19.38 2.74
N ASP A 257 -9.60 20.00 2.65
CA ASP A 257 -9.73 21.46 2.72
C ASP A 257 -9.23 22.00 4.08
N SER A 258 -9.51 21.31 5.18
CA SER A 258 -9.04 21.66 6.52
C SER A 258 -7.53 21.46 6.69
N LEU A 259 -7.00 20.34 6.19
CA LEU A 259 -5.56 20.02 6.19
C LEU A 259 -4.76 21.03 5.36
N ARG A 260 -5.28 21.41 4.20
CA ARG A 260 -4.66 22.43 3.34
C ARG A 260 -4.53 23.78 4.04
N ALA A 261 -5.51 24.17 4.83
CA ALA A 261 -5.43 25.40 5.62
C ALA A 261 -4.29 25.34 6.65
N VAL A 262 -4.10 24.18 7.29
CA VAL A 262 -3.01 23.98 8.26
C VAL A 262 -1.65 23.95 7.57
N THR A 263 -1.49 23.14 6.54
CA THR A 263 -0.18 23.02 5.85
C THR A 263 0.27 24.35 5.25
N ARG A 264 -0.63 25.12 4.66
CA ARG A 264 -0.34 26.48 4.15
C ARG A 264 0.10 27.44 5.25
N ALA A 265 -0.54 27.41 6.42
CA ALA A 265 -0.16 28.25 7.54
C ALA A 265 1.24 27.93 8.07
N HIS A 266 1.73 26.71 7.85
CA HIS A 266 3.06 26.25 8.22
C HIS A 266 4.05 26.24 7.07
N HIS A 267 3.68 26.72 5.86
CA HIS A 267 4.49 26.62 4.63
C HIS A 267 4.91 25.19 4.30
N ALA A 268 4.09 24.21 4.66
CA ALA A 268 4.33 22.80 4.53
C ALA A 268 3.55 22.20 3.35
N GLN A 269 3.97 21.02 2.87
CA GLN A 269 3.28 20.29 1.80
C GLN A 269 2.12 19.46 2.35
N LEU A 270 1.03 19.44 1.58
CA LEU A 270 -0.03 18.44 1.74
C LEU A 270 0.05 17.45 0.59
N SER A 271 0.28 16.19 0.89
CA SER A 271 0.28 15.12 -0.11
C SER A 271 -0.60 13.95 0.31
N VAL A 272 -1.04 13.16 -0.68
CA VAL A 272 -1.86 11.97 -0.43
C VAL A 272 -1.43 10.80 -1.29
N ALA A 273 -1.55 9.58 -0.76
CA ALA A 273 -1.68 8.37 -1.54
C ALA A 273 -3.09 8.32 -2.16
N ALA A 274 -3.19 7.87 -3.38
CA ALA A 274 -4.45 7.84 -4.13
C ALA A 274 -4.69 6.48 -4.75
N HIS A 275 -5.92 6.01 -4.65
CA HIS A 275 -6.36 4.84 -5.41
C HIS A 275 -6.16 5.03 -6.92
N GLN A 276 -6.08 3.92 -7.62
CA GLN A 276 -6.13 3.88 -9.07
C GLN A 276 -7.44 4.50 -9.57
N ILE A 277 -7.40 5.03 -10.79
CA ILE A 277 -8.58 5.63 -11.45
C ILE A 277 -9.32 4.53 -12.22
N ASP A 278 -10.65 4.62 -12.28
CA ASP A 278 -11.49 3.73 -13.08
C ASP A 278 -10.88 3.42 -14.45
N PRO A 279 -10.56 2.16 -14.75
CA PRO A 279 -10.10 1.79 -16.09
C PRO A 279 -11.19 1.98 -17.16
N VAL A 280 -12.45 1.92 -16.74
CA VAL A 280 -13.66 2.19 -17.55
C VAL A 280 -14.61 3.01 -16.67
N PRO A 281 -15.21 4.10 -17.18
CA PRO A 281 -16.09 4.94 -16.38
C PRO A 281 -17.19 4.17 -15.65
N GLY A 282 -17.32 4.38 -14.33
CA GLY A 282 -18.31 3.73 -13.48
C GLY A 282 -17.90 2.34 -12.95
N PHE A 283 -16.70 1.85 -13.28
CA PHE A 283 -16.25 0.55 -12.82
C PHE A 283 -16.05 0.50 -11.30
N HIS A 284 -15.65 1.61 -10.66
CA HIS A 284 -15.57 1.73 -9.20
C HIS A 284 -16.89 1.37 -8.51
N SER A 285 -18.03 1.84 -9.06
CA SER A 285 -19.34 1.57 -8.49
C SER A 285 -19.74 0.10 -8.64
N PHE A 286 -19.49 -0.48 -9.82
CA PHE A 286 -19.73 -1.90 -10.07
C PHE A 286 -18.90 -2.78 -9.13
N TRP A 287 -17.59 -2.51 -9.03
CA TRP A 287 -16.68 -3.27 -8.18
C TRP A 287 -17.04 -3.12 -6.70
N GLY A 288 -17.19 -1.90 -6.19
CA GLY A 288 -17.54 -1.64 -4.81
C GLY A 288 -18.87 -2.28 -4.39
N THR A 289 -19.88 -2.30 -5.29
CA THR A 289 -21.16 -2.96 -5.02
C THR A 289 -21.05 -4.48 -4.98
N THR A 290 -20.19 -5.06 -5.83
CA THR A 290 -20.07 -6.53 -5.93
C THR A 290 -19.12 -7.14 -4.90
N THR A 291 -18.08 -6.43 -4.48
CA THR A 291 -17.06 -6.94 -3.56
C THR A 291 -17.15 -6.34 -2.15
N GLY A 292 -17.83 -5.22 -2.00
CA GLY A 292 -17.84 -4.45 -0.75
C GLY A 292 -16.57 -3.61 -0.51
N HIS A 293 -15.53 -3.76 -1.36
CA HIS A 293 -14.22 -3.12 -1.19
C HIS A 293 -13.95 -2.11 -2.31
N PRO A 294 -13.79 -0.81 -2.04
CA PRO A 294 -13.40 0.16 -3.04
C PRO A 294 -11.95 -0.08 -3.49
N LYS A 295 -11.72 -0.07 -4.79
CA LYS A 295 -10.39 -0.22 -5.38
C LYS A 295 -10.01 0.94 -6.29
N TRP A 296 -10.99 1.53 -6.94
CA TRP A 296 -10.79 2.62 -7.89
C TRP A 296 -11.58 3.85 -7.49
N TRP A 297 -11.04 5.01 -7.87
CA TRP A 297 -11.76 6.27 -7.83
C TRP A 297 -12.28 6.65 -9.21
N SER A 298 -13.43 7.31 -9.28
CA SER A 298 -13.82 7.97 -10.50
C SER A 298 -12.78 9.04 -10.88
N GLN A 299 -12.56 9.25 -12.17
CA GLN A 299 -11.62 10.28 -12.63
C GLN A 299 -12.03 11.67 -12.12
N LYS A 300 -13.36 11.93 -12.01
CA LYS A 300 -13.90 13.16 -11.43
C LYS A 300 -13.47 13.35 -9.98
N PHE A 301 -13.60 12.32 -9.14
CA PHE A 301 -13.24 12.39 -7.73
C PHE A 301 -11.73 12.53 -7.54
N PHE A 302 -10.94 11.79 -8.32
CA PHE A 302 -9.49 11.95 -8.34
C PHE A 302 -9.10 13.41 -8.63
N GLY A 303 -9.71 14.05 -9.64
CA GLY A 303 -9.48 15.46 -9.95
C GLY A 303 -9.93 16.42 -8.83
N GLN A 304 -10.98 16.07 -8.05
CA GLN A 304 -11.38 16.86 -6.88
C GLN A 304 -10.36 16.79 -5.76
N VAL A 305 -9.78 15.61 -5.50
CA VAL A 305 -8.69 15.41 -4.54
C VAL A 305 -7.43 16.16 -5.01
N ALA A 306 -7.02 15.97 -6.26
CA ALA A 306 -5.82 16.59 -6.83
C ALA A 306 -5.82 18.13 -6.77
N ARG A 307 -6.99 18.77 -6.81
CA ARG A 307 -7.12 20.24 -6.64
C ARG A 307 -6.94 20.71 -5.19
N ARG A 308 -7.00 19.80 -4.21
CA ARG A 308 -6.94 20.13 -2.78
C ARG A 308 -5.58 19.90 -2.15
N VAL A 309 -4.68 19.24 -2.87
CA VAL A 309 -3.37 18.86 -2.39
C VAL A 309 -2.25 19.51 -3.22
N ASP A 310 -1.06 19.55 -2.68
CA ASP A 310 0.13 20.03 -3.40
C ASP A 310 0.77 18.89 -4.20
N GLN A 311 0.58 17.64 -3.74
CA GLN A 311 1.14 16.44 -4.37
C GLN A 311 0.18 15.26 -4.20
N ILE A 312 0.05 14.42 -5.24
CA ILE A 312 -0.77 13.22 -5.25
C ILE A 312 0.02 12.06 -5.84
N ALA A 313 0.12 10.95 -5.10
CA ALA A 313 0.83 9.74 -5.51
C ALA A 313 -0.18 8.61 -5.78
N VAL A 314 -0.29 8.20 -7.04
CA VAL A 314 -1.20 7.11 -7.44
C VAL A 314 -0.56 5.77 -7.12
N MET A 315 -1.21 4.90 -6.38
CA MET A 315 -0.76 3.53 -6.11
C MET A 315 -0.95 2.64 -7.33
N SER A 316 -0.11 2.82 -8.35
CA SER A 316 -0.18 2.12 -9.64
C SER A 316 0.46 0.72 -9.60
N TYR A 317 0.26 0.01 -8.51
CA TYR A 317 0.65 -1.37 -8.24
C TYR A 317 -0.54 -2.13 -7.63
N ASP A 318 -0.39 -3.42 -7.34
CA ASP A 318 -1.49 -4.32 -6.90
C ASP A 318 -2.65 -4.33 -7.92
N THR A 319 -2.30 -4.45 -9.19
CA THR A 319 -3.23 -4.24 -10.32
C THR A 319 -3.90 -5.52 -10.80
N MET A 320 -3.53 -6.68 -10.25
CA MET A 320 -3.93 -8.01 -10.70
C MET A 320 -3.46 -8.37 -12.12
N GLN A 321 -2.58 -7.59 -12.73
CA GLN A 321 -2.12 -7.84 -14.09
C GLN A 321 -1.13 -9.02 -14.13
N PRO A 322 -1.38 -10.02 -14.97
CA PRO A 322 -0.58 -11.25 -14.94
C PRO A 322 0.72 -11.17 -15.75
N LEU A 323 0.90 -10.16 -16.59
CA LEU A 323 2.03 -10.01 -17.50
C LEU A 323 2.64 -8.62 -17.41
N GLN A 324 3.96 -8.50 -17.51
CA GLN A 324 4.66 -7.20 -17.52
C GLN A 324 4.12 -6.24 -18.59
N ARG A 325 3.74 -6.76 -19.75
CA ARG A 325 3.23 -5.96 -20.85
C ARG A 325 1.84 -5.38 -20.55
N THR A 326 0.93 -6.18 -19.99
CA THR A 326 -0.41 -5.73 -19.64
C THR A 326 -0.34 -4.80 -18.42
N TYR A 327 0.55 -5.07 -17.47
CA TYR A 327 0.85 -4.17 -16.37
C TYR A 327 1.39 -2.81 -16.85
N SER A 328 2.40 -2.80 -17.74
CA SER A 328 2.87 -1.54 -18.36
C SER A 328 1.74 -0.78 -19.05
N GLY A 329 0.87 -1.49 -19.77
CA GLY A 329 -0.27 -0.89 -20.45
C GLY A 329 -1.30 -0.30 -19.48
N TYR A 330 -1.52 -0.98 -18.36
CA TYR A 330 -2.38 -0.49 -17.29
C TYR A 330 -1.79 0.77 -16.64
N VAL A 331 -0.51 0.76 -16.27
CA VAL A 331 0.17 1.93 -15.70
C VAL A 331 0.16 3.11 -16.69
N ALA A 332 0.33 2.84 -18.01
CA ALA A 332 0.22 3.89 -19.02
C ALA A 332 -1.19 4.51 -19.07
N GLN A 333 -2.23 3.70 -18.96
CA GLN A 333 -3.62 4.17 -18.87
C GLN A 333 -3.83 5.02 -17.61
N GLN A 334 -3.41 4.53 -16.45
CA GLN A 334 -3.53 5.25 -15.18
C GLN A 334 -2.80 6.60 -15.22
N THR A 335 -1.60 6.63 -15.80
CA THR A 335 -0.83 7.85 -15.99
C THR A 335 -1.60 8.86 -16.85
N SER A 336 -2.16 8.42 -17.98
CA SER A 336 -2.94 9.29 -18.87
C SER A 336 -4.19 9.84 -18.18
N LEU A 337 -4.98 8.98 -17.54
CA LEU A 337 -6.21 9.37 -16.82
C LEU A 337 -5.92 10.38 -15.70
N ALA A 338 -4.82 10.19 -14.97
CA ALA A 338 -4.40 11.09 -13.90
C ALA A 338 -3.94 12.45 -14.45
N LEU A 339 -3.16 12.46 -15.54
CA LEU A 339 -2.66 13.68 -16.19
C LEU A 339 -3.79 14.57 -16.70
N GLU A 340 -4.86 13.97 -17.25
CA GLU A 340 -6.02 14.69 -17.81
C GLU A 340 -6.74 15.57 -16.78
N VAL A 341 -6.77 15.17 -15.51
CA VAL A 341 -7.59 15.82 -14.48
C VAL A 341 -6.80 16.48 -13.35
N THR A 342 -5.47 16.21 -13.27
CA THR A 342 -4.60 16.83 -12.27
C THR A 342 -4.18 18.23 -12.70
N PRO A 343 -4.40 19.27 -11.89
CA PRO A 343 -3.91 20.62 -12.19
C PRO A 343 -2.40 20.64 -12.44
N ARG A 344 -1.94 21.49 -13.35
CA ARG A 344 -0.50 21.67 -13.61
C ARG A 344 0.30 22.20 -12.40
N SER A 345 -0.38 22.78 -11.42
CA SER A 345 0.22 23.23 -10.16
C SER A 345 0.42 22.12 -9.14
N THR A 346 -0.19 20.95 -9.31
CA THR A 346 -0.09 19.80 -8.40
C THR A 346 0.96 18.83 -8.91
N ASP A 347 1.90 18.42 -8.07
CA ASP A 347 2.87 17.37 -8.38
C ASP A 347 2.14 16.02 -8.46
N LEU A 348 2.12 15.40 -9.64
CA LEU A 348 1.53 14.08 -9.88
C LEU A 348 2.62 13.03 -9.87
N LEU A 349 2.52 12.04 -8.99
CA LEU A 349 3.47 10.94 -8.89
C LEU A 349 2.78 9.60 -9.20
N MET A 350 3.49 8.72 -9.91
CA MET A 350 3.04 7.37 -10.16
C MET A 350 3.83 6.38 -9.29
N GLY A 351 3.12 5.54 -8.54
CA GLY A 351 3.72 4.56 -7.64
C GLY A 351 4.52 3.49 -8.37
N LEU A 352 5.70 3.16 -7.85
CA LEU A 352 6.54 2.07 -8.34
C LEU A 352 6.63 0.97 -7.28
N PRO A 353 6.40 -0.32 -7.62
CA PRO A 353 6.45 -1.44 -6.67
C PRO A 353 7.92 -1.82 -6.38
N PHE A 354 8.49 -1.32 -5.30
CA PHE A 354 9.82 -1.70 -4.81
C PHE A 354 9.74 -2.87 -3.81
N TYR A 355 8.87 -3.85 -4.10
CA TYR A 355 8.67 -5.06 -3.31
C TYR A 355 8.40 -6.27 -4.22
N GLN A 356 8.68 -7.48 -3.71
CA GLN A 356 8.73 -8.72 -4.48
C GLN A 356 7.73 -9.77 -3.97
N GLU A 357 6.74 -9.36 -3.21
CA GLU A 357 5.78 -10.26 -2.59
C GLU A 357 4.71 -10.71 -3.59
N ASN A 358 4.42 -12.03 -3.64
CA ASN A 358 3.26 -12.53 -4.36
C ASN A 358 2.07 -12.64 -3.41
N ARG A 359 0.98 -11.96 -3.74
CA ARG A 359 -0.27 -11.99 -2.97
C ARG A 359 -1.45 -11.80 -3.90
N PHE A 360 -2.66 -12.02 -3.39
CA PHE A 360 -3.85 -11.68 -4.16
C PHE A 360 -3.82 -10.21 -4.55
N GLY A 361 -3.95 -9.93 -5.84
CA GLY A 361 -3.85 -8.58 -6.38
C GLY A 361 -2.48 -8.16 -6.89
N HIS A 362 -1.39 -8.86 -6.51
CA HIS A 362 -0.01 -8.56 -6.91
C HIS A 362 0.75 -9.78 -7.41
N TRP A 363 1.31 -9.67 -8.60
CA TRP A 363 2.19 -10.68 -9.21
C TRP A 363 3.58 -10.11 -9.40
N ALA A 364 4.52 -10.43 -8.51
CA ALA A 364 5.87 -9.87 -8.50
C ALA A 364 6.64 -10.06 -9.83
N HIS A 365 6.35 -11.15 -10.60
CA HIS A 365 6.97 -11.37 -11.92
C HIS A 365 6.43 -10.43 -13.00
N ALA A 366 5.24 -9.88 -12.83
CA ALA A 366 4.57 -8.98 -13.77
C ALA A 366 4.70 -7.52 -13.33
N GLU A 367 4.44 -7.22 -12.06
CA GLU A 367 4.45 -5.88 -11.49
C GLU A 367 5.85 -5.47 -11.05
N THR A 368 6.77 -5.38 -12.00
CA THR A 368 8.16 -4.99 -11.77
C THR A 368 8.35 -3.49 -11.92
N VAL A 369 9.37 -2.92 -11.25
CA VAL A 369 9.75 -1.51 -11.40
C VAL A 369 10.02 -1.16 -12.87
N ALA A 370 10.68 -2.04 -13.61
CA ALA A 370 10.96 -1.82 -15.04
C ALA A 370 9.67 -1.70 -15.87
N ALA A 371 8.69 -2.56 -15.61
CA ALA A 371 7.40 -2.53 -16.31
C ALA A 371 6.57 -1.30 -15.91
N ALA A 372 6.57 -0.92 -14.62
CA ALA A 372 5.93 0.30 -14.13
C ALA A 372 6.53 1.55 -14.78
N VAL A 373 7.85 1.71 -14.74
CA VAL A 373 8.57 2.84 -15.37
C VAL A 373 8.26 2.93 -16.86
N ARG A 374 8.24 1.81 -17.57
CA ARG A 374 7.85 1.79 -18.99
C ARG A 374 6.43 2.33 -19.17
N GLY A 375 5.48 1.87 -18.35
CA GLY A 375 4.08 2.33 -18.40
C GLY A 375 3.95 3.82 -18.11
N VAL A 376 4.60 4.29 -17.05
CA VAL A 376 4.63 5.73 -16.71
C VAL A 376 5.16 6.58 -17.88
N ARG A 377 6.28 6.20 -18.46
CA ARG A 377 6.87 6.92 -19.60
C ARG A 377 5.97 6.91 -20.83
N LEU A 378 5.31 5.79 -21.12
CA LEU A 378 4.34 5.70 -22.23
C LEU A 378 3.15 6.63 -22.02
N GLY A 379 2.54 6.61 -20.84
CA GLY A 379 1.41 7.49 -20.51
C GLY A 379 1.80 8.97 -20.55
N LEU A 380 2.94 9.33 -19.94
CA LEU A 380 3.46 10.69 -19.98
C LEU A 380 3.73 11.18 -21.41
N SER A 381 4.39 10.37 -22.22
CA SER A 381 4.71 10.69 -23.63
C SER A 381 3.48 10.95 -24.49
N ARG A 382 2.40 10.24 -24.23
CA ARG A 382 1.18 10.29 -25.04
C ARG A 382 0.22 11.40 -24.64
N THR A 383 0.27 11.81 -23.36
CA THR A 383 -0.75 12.71 -22.80
C THR A 383 -0.21 14.12 -22.56
N ASP A 384 0.92 14.25 -21.87
CA ASP A 384 1.52 15.54 -21.54
C ASP A 384 3.05 15.38 -21.32
N ALA A 385 3.78 15.18 -22.42
CA ALA A 385 5.24 14.92 -22.38
C ALA A 385 6.04 16.04 -21.69
N ASP A 386 5.52 17.26 -21.70
CA ASP A 386 6.18 18.46 -21.15
C ASP A 386 5.74 18.78 -19.71
N ARG A 387 4.98 17.89 -19.07
CA ARG A 387 4.52 18.07 -17.69
C ARG A 387 5.70 18.24 -16.73
N ALA A 388 5.88 19.46 -16.19
CA ALA A 388 6.95 19.77 -15.26
C ALA A 388 6.71 19.21 -13.84
N ASN A 389 5.44 19.28 -13.37
CA ASN A 389 5.05 18.76 -12.06
C ASN A 389 4.61 17.30 -12.19
N PHE A 390 5.60 16.44 -12.45
CA PHE A 390 5.43 15.00 -12.63
C PHE A 390 6.64 14.24 -12.10
N GLY A 391 6.40 13.06 -11.53
CA GLY A 391 7.42 12.17 -11.01
C GLY A 391 6.90 10.77 -10.77
N VAL A 392 7.69 9.99 -10.06
CA VAL A 392 7.33 8.65 -9.57
C VAL A 392 7.54 8.58 -8.06
N ALA A 393 6.89 7.64 -7.40
CA ALA A 393 7.04 7.39 -5.97
C ALA A 393 7.35 5.92 -5.72
N ALA A 394 8.54 5.63 -5.17
CA ALA A 394 9.01 4.27 -4.91
C ALA A 394 8.45 3.75 -3.58
N TYR A 395 7.71 2.65 -3.62
CA TYR A 395 7.10 2.00 -2.46
C TYR A 395 7.70 0.60 -2.29
N VAL A 396 8.56 0.30 -1.33
CA VAL A 396 9.02 1.01 -0.15
C VAL A 396 10.50 0.69 0.12
N ASP A 397 11.19 1.49 0.90
CA ASP A 397 12.65 1.42 1.10
C ASP A 397 13.17 0.09 1.64
N PHE A 398 12.48 -0.51 2.61
CA PHE A 398 12.94 -1.71 3.33
C PHE A 398 12.74 -3.03 2.57
N THR A 399 12.00 -3.03 1.46
CA THR A 399 11.83 -4.17 0.55
C THR A 399 12.56 -3.99 -0.78
N ALA A 400 13.06 -2.77 -1.03
CA ALA A 400 13.71 -2.39 -2.27
C ALA A 400 15.01 -3.19 -2.54
N THR A 401 15.11 -3.80 -3.70
CA THR A 401 16.29 -4.54 -4.15
C THR A 401 17.21 -3.68 -5.03
N GLU A 402 18.46 -4.10 -5.22
CA GLU A 402 19.37 -3.42 -6.17
C GLU A 402 18.88 -3.53 -7.63
N THR A 403 18.05 -4.53 -7.93
CA THR A 403 17.42 -4.65 -9.25
C THR A 403 16.38 -3.55 -9.46
N ASP A 404 15.58 -3.23 -8.43
CA ASP A 404 14.59 -2.15 -8.48
C ASP A 404 15.27 -0.79 -8.65
N TRP A 405 16.29 -0.51 -7.83
CA TRP A 405 17.09 0.70 -7.95
C TRP A 405 17.76 0.87 -9.31
N ARG A 406 18.26 -0.24 -9.89
CA ARG A 406 18.85 -0.23 -11.23
C ARG A 406 17.77 0.08 -12.27
N ALA A 407 16.62 -0.57 -12.22
CA ALA A 407 15.51 -0.35 -13.15
C ALA A 407 15.02 1.10 -13.09
N TYR A 408 14.87 1.67 -11.90
CA TYR A 408 14.51 3.07 -11.69
C TYR A 408 15.57 4.00 -12.30
N ARG A 409 16.86 3.84 -11.95
CA ARG A 409 17.93 4.72 -12.45
C ARG A 409 18.08 4.66 -13.96
N THR A 410 18.07 3.47 -14.55
CA THR A 410 18.30 3.30 -16.00
C THR A 410 17.05 3.61 -16.83
N GLY A 411 15.87 3.29 -16.31
CA GLY A 411 14.61 3.44 -17.05
C GLY A 411 13.97 4.82 -16.88
N TRP A 412 14.14 5.46 -15.72
CA TRP A 412 13.46 6.71 -15.39
C TRP A 412 14.39 7.92 -15.26
N VAL A 413 15.55 7.75 -14.62
CA VAL A 413 16.45 8.90 -14.35
C VAL A 413 17.33 9.24 -15.56
N ARG A 414 17.86 8.21 -16.24
CA ARG A 414 18.84 8.36 -17.35
C ARG A 414 18.23 8.20 -18.71
#